data_c7ed7e52b77df7381f9bddd9d3f0a88e
#
_entry.id   c7ed7e52b77df7381f9bddd9d3f0a88e
#
_cell.length_a   1.000
_cell.length_b   1.000
_cell.length_c   1.000
_cell.angle_alpha   90.00
_cell.angle_beta   90.00
_cell.angle_gamma   90.00
#
_symmetry.space_group_name_H-M   'P 1'
#
loop_
_entity.id
_entity.type
_entity.pdbx_description
1 polymer ?
#
loop_
_entity_poly.entity_id
_entity_poly.type
_entity_poly.pdbx_seq_one_letter_code
_entity_poly.pdbx_strand_id
1 'polypeptide(L)'
;MKLIFTEKNYDSFLLQKLNEQRKRKEYWDMALTVDHHVFYAHRIVLAAVSSVVKNIISGNDVKTTDELFITIDPSYLSPATVDQLLDYFYSGKVVISEQNVEELLRGAQYFNTTRLQIHCNDYLIKSIRRANCLRYLLLAELFGLKEVSDLAYTGIRDNFHYWASPEGSVQPKGFMRCPPVIFGRLLHDENLHVLNEDQALSALIDWVYFRKEEREKYFKKFFSYINLNAVSNKTLMFASNKLMGMKNSSGHTSLIESVLVERQQDRPSSLLSHQRKGALLDSVVILGGQKAHGKYNNGVFAYVIQENLWLKLSEMPYRAAALSATSTGRYIYISGGTNEQITGLKTAWRYDVDDNSWTKLPDLPIGLVFHTMVTCGGTVYSVGGSIAPRRYVSNIYFYDERKEAWCLAGKMSIPMDATAVITKSDQSLYIVTGRCLVKGYISRVGVVDCFDTNTGEVVQSITFPIEFNHRPLLSFHQDNILCVHSHRQSMEINLQKIKANKMTTSLPLLPNNCPLNVSHAVCSIGDGRVFVCGGVTRASDVQEKDYTINPNAYLLDQKTGKWKTLAPPPEALDCPACCLVKLPCKILQRN
;
A
#
# COMPACT_ATOMS: atom_id res chain seq x y z
N MET A 1 -0.51 56.63 34.22
CA MET A 1 0.07 55.52 33.42
C MET A 1 -0.64 54.26 33.85
N LYS A 2 -1.34 53.54 32.95
CA LYS A 2 -1.94 52.22 33.26
C LYS A 2 -1.04 51.16 32.65
N LEU A 3 -0.61 50.22 33.42
CA LEU A 3 0.18 49.07 32.97
C LEU A 3 -0.67 47.80 33.10
N ILE A 4 -0.70 47.00 32.05
CA ILE A 4 -1.38 45.69 32.03
C ILE A 4 -0.30 44.62 32.12
N PHE A 5 -0.40 43.79 33.15
CA PHE A 5 0.45 42.61 33.35
C PHE A 5 -0.37 41.39 32.93
N THR A 6 0.21 40.51 32.13
CA THR A 6 -0.43 39.26 31.68
C THR A 6 0.44 38.10 32.10
N GLU A 7 -0.11 37.22 32.89
CA GLU A 7 0.55 35.97 33.26
C GLU A 7 0.28 34.89 32.16
N LYS A 8 1.35 34.41 31.55
CA LYS A 8 1.24 33.38 30.54
C LYS A 8 0.82 32.04 31.19
N ASN A 9 -0.15 31.33 30.56
CA ASN A 9 -0.66 30.03 31.01
C ASN A 9 -1.41 30.03 32.36
N TYR A 10 -1.93 31.17 32.82
CA TYR A 10 -2.69 31.25 34.08
C TYR A 10 -3.96 30.40 34.05
N ASP A 11 -4.63 30.34 32.94
CA ASP A 11 -5.79 29.48 32.66
C ASP A 11 -5.47 27.99 32.82
N SER A 12 -4.36 27.52 32.24
CA SER A 12 -3.89 26.14 32.38
C SER A 12 -3.49 25.81 33.83
N PHE A 13 -2.84 26.76 34.51
CA PHE A 13 -2.49 26.61 35.92
C PHE A 13 -3.74 26.47 36.80
N LEU A 14 -4.74 27.34 36.60
CA LEU A 14 -5.98 27.30 37.37
C LEU A 14 -6.73 25.97 37.21
N LEU A 15 -6.90 25.53 35.94
CA LEU A 15 -7.56 24.27 35.66
C LEU A 15 -6.80 23.06 36.19
N GLN A 16 -5.46 23.10 36.17
CA GLN A 16 -4.64 22.07 36.82
C GLN A 16 -4.89 22.00 38.33
N LYS A 17 -4.97 23.15 39.01
CA LYS A 17 -5.27 23.20 40.43
C LYS A 17 -6.65 22.65 40.75
N LEU A 18 -7.67 22.99 39.95
CA LEU A 18 -8.99 22.40 40.11
C LEU A 18 -9.00 20.87 39.89
N ASN A 19 -8.19 20.36 38.94
CA ASN A 19 -8.05 18.92 38.75
C ASN A 19 -7.36 18.22 39.93
N GLU A 20 -6.34 18.86 40.54
CA GLU A 20 -5.70 18.37 41.76
C GLU A 20 -6.70 18.29 42.94
N GLN A 21 -7.53 19.34 43.12
CA GLN A 21 -8.58 19.40 44.13
C GLN A 21 -9.63 18.30 43.95
N ARG A 22 -10.11 18.13 42.68
CA ARG A 22 -11.03 17.04 42.34
C ARG A 22 -10.46 15.68 42.77
N LYS A 23 -9.21 15.40 42.42
CA LYS A 23 -8.54 14.12 42.77
C LYS A 23 -8.34 13.91 44.27
N ARG A 24 -8.21 15.01 45.03
CA ARG A 24 -8.14 15.00 46.49
C ARG A 24 -9.51 15.01 47.19
N LYS A 25 -10.61 15.04 46.40
CA LYS A 25 -11.98 15.16 46.90
C LYS A 25 -12.23 16.44 47.69
N GLU A 26 -11.62 17.55 47.23
CA GLU A 26 -11.75 18.86 47.83
C GLU A 26 -12.71 19.72 47.01
N TYR A 27 -13.62 20.45 47.67
CA TYR A 27 -14.55 21.43 47.08
C TYR A 27 -15.41 20.90 45.94
N TRP A 28 -15.63 19.59 45.86
CA TRP A 28 -16.51 18.98 44.85
C TRP A 28 -17.97 19.28 45.20
N ASP A 29 -18.79 19.44 44.19
CA ASP A 29 -20.23 19.64 44.29
C ASP A 29 -21.01 18.73 43.31
N MET A 30 -20.31 17.83 42.63
CA MET A 30 -20.85 16.84 41.71
C MET A 30 -20.02 15.56 41.69
N ALA A 31 -20.70 14.41 41.51
CA ALA A 31 -20.05 13.13 41.34
C ALA A 31 -20.64 12.33 40.19
N LEU A 32 -19.78 11.65 39.44
CA LEU A 32 -20.15 10.67 38.42
C LEU A 32 -19.92 9.28 39.00
N THR A 33 -20.93 8.41 38.93
CA THR A 33 -20.83 7.03 39.41
C THR A 33 -20.93 6.06 38.21
N VAL A 34 -19.96 5.15 38.12
CA VAL A 34 -19.91 4.10 37.13
C VAL A 34 -19.60 2.80 37.81
N ASP A 35 -20.52 1.84 37.83
CA ASP A 35 -20.43 0.62 38.61
C ASP A 35 -20.17 0.96 40.11
N HIS A 36 -19.08 0.51 40.70
CA HIS A 36 -18.71 0.80 42.07
C HIS A 36 -17.74 1.98 42.24
N HIS A 37 -17.41 2.67 41.11
CA HIS A 37 -16.46 3.77 41.13
C HIS A 37 -17.18 5.12 41.21
N VAL A 38 -16.69 6.00 42.08
CA VAL A 38 -17.19 7.38 42.25
C VAL A 38 -16.11 8.36 41.86
N PHE A 39 -16.41 9.22 40.91
CA PHE A 39 -15.54 10.27 40.40
C PHE A 39 -16.08 11.63 40.80
N TYR A 40 -15.35 12.35 41.61
CA TYR A 40 -15.73 13.68 42.08
C TYR A 40 -15.40 14.74 41.03
N ALA A 41 -16.20 15.79 40.95
CA ALA A 41 -16.06 16.85 39.97
C ALA A 41 -16.64 18.18 40.47
N HIS A 42 -16.40 19.26 39.69
CA HIS A 42 -16.98 20.57 39.94
C HIS A 42 -18.02 20.88 38.84
N ARG A 43 -19.26 21.21 39.24
CA ARG A 43 -20.37 21.51 38.34
C ARG A 43 -20.01 22.58 37.32
N ILE A 44 -19.33 23.64 37.77
CA ILE A 44 -18.96 24.76 36.90
C ILE A 44 -18.03 24.32 35.77
N VAL A 45 -17.08 23.42 36.03
CA VAL A 45 -16.14 22.91 35.03
C VAL A 45 -16.87 22.02 34.03
N LEU A 46 -17.67 21.07 34.52
CA LEU A 46 -18.39 20.13 33.64
C LEU A 46 -19.49 20.85 32.83
N ALA A 47 -20.20 21.80 33.41
CA ALA A 47 -21.20 22.59 32.68
C ALA A 47 -20.57 23.50 31.60
N ALA A 48 -19.33 23.94 31.79
CA ALA A 48 -18.63 24.74 30.79
C ALA A 48 -18.24 23.92 29.55
N VAL A 49 -18.00 22.59 29.71
CA VAL A 49 -17.55 21.71 28.61
C VAL A 49 -18.63 20.77 28.09
N SER A 50 -19.71 20.56 28.84
CA SER A 50 -20.81 19.65 28.51
C SER A 50 -22.14 20.36 28.55
N SER A 51 -22.80 20.46 27.40
CA SER A 51 -24.19 20.98 27.35
C SER A 51 -25.20 20.08 28.05
N VAL A 52 -24.95 18.78 28.10
CA VAL A 52 -25.78 17.80 28.82
C VAL A 52 -25.75 18.10 30.33
N VAL A 53 -24.56 18.21 30.90
CA VAL A 53 -24.39 18.54 32.32
C VAL A 53 -24.95 19.94 32.62
N LYS A 54 -24.72 20.92 31.75
CA LYS A 54 -25.31 22.26 31.89
C LYS A 54 -26.83 22.19 31.96
N ASN A 55 -27.49 21.44 31.11
CA ASN A 55 -28.96 21.29 31.10
C ASN A 55 -29.48 20.58 32.36
N ILE A 56 -28.76 19.55 32.86
CA ILE A 56 -29.12 18.87 34.10
C ILE A 56 -29.07 19.85 35.28
N ILE A 57 -28.01 20.65 35.40
CA ILE A 57 -27.86 21.64 36.47
C ILE A 57 -28.91 22.78 36.37
N SER A 58 -29.28 23.18 35.15
CA SER A 58 -30.26 24.26 34.92
C SER A 58 -31.71 23.80 35.05
N GLY A 59 -31.97 22.49 35.25
CA GLY A 59 -33.31 21.95 35.48
C GLY A 59 -33.89 22.42 36.81
N ASN A 60 -35.21 22.68 36.86
CA ASN A 60 -35.90 23.30 38.00
C ASN A 60 -35.89 22.49 39.29
N ASP A 61 -35.42 21.23 39.28
CA ASP A 61 -35.45 20.32 40.46
C ASP A 61 -34.14 20.23 41.24
N VAL A 62 -33.04 20.85 40.71
CA VAL A 62 -31.75 20.79 41.40
C VAL A 62 -31.51 22.08 42.21
N LYS A 63 -31.65 21.99 43.54
CA LYS A 63 -31.27 23.09 44.42
C LYS A 63 -29.75 23.32 44.32
N THR A 64 -29.34 24.57 44.35
CA THR A 64 -27.93 24.98 44.23
C THR A 64 -27.05 24.49 45.40
N THR A 65 -27.67 24.05 46.47
CA THR A 65 -27.00 23.58 47.71
C THR A 65 -26.84 22.05 47.78
N ASP A 66 -27.47 21.28 46.89
CA ASP A 66 -27.45 19.82 46.98
C ASP A 66 -26.33 19.25 46.10
N GLU A 67 -25.63 18.22 46.61
CA GLU A 67 -24.65 17.46 45.84
C GLU A 67 -25.34 16.74 44.68
N LEU A 68 -24.77 16.84 43.45
CA LEU A 68 -25.34 16.21 42.26
C LEU A 68 -24.63 14.91 41.92
N PHE A 69 -25.38 13.83 41.87
CA PHE A 69 -24.89 12.51 41.47
C PHE A 69 -25.47 12.15 40.11
N ILE A 70 -24.58 11.76 39.14
CA ILE A 70 -24.98 11.21 37.85
C ILE A 70 -24.46 9.79 37.74
N THR A 71 -25.37 8.84 37.59
CA THR A 71 -25.02 7.43 37.37
C THR A 71 -24.93 7.14 35.89
N ILE A 72 -23.81 6.57 35.46
CA ILE A 72 -23.51 6.17 34.08
C ILE A 72 -23.53 4.65 34.02
N ASP A 73 -24.20 4.11 33.03
CA ASP A 73 -24.23 2.66 32.78
C ASP A 73 -22.82 2.16 32.40
N PRO A 74 -22.24 1.22 33.15
CA PRO A 74 -20.92 0.68 32.89
C PRO A 74 -20.82 -0.07 31.55
N SER A 75 -21.95 -0.51 30.99
CA SER A 75 -21.98 -1.09 29.63
C SER A 75 -21.77 -0.04 28.53
N TYR A 76 -21.98 1.24 28.85
CA TYR A 76 -21.84 2.34 27.91
C TYR A 76 -20.46 3.02 28.02
N LEU A 77 -19.98 3.29 29.24
CA LEU A 77 -18.66 3.86 29.51
C LEU A 77 -17.95 3.10 30.64
N SER A 78 -16.70 2.71 30.42
CA SER A 78 -15.89 2.11 31.47
C SER A 78 -15.42 3.14 32.49
N PRO A 79 -15.14 2.75 33.76
CA PRO A 79 -14.57 3.64 34.76
C PRO A 79 -13.26 4.32 34.30
N ALA A 80 -12.40 3.59 33.58
CA ALA A 80 -11.15 4.12 33.05
C ALA A 80 -11.39 5.24 32.02
N THR A 81 -12.41 5.09 31.19
CA THR A 81 -12.79 6.12 30.20
C THR A 81 -13.37 7.35 30.89
N VAL A 82 -14.19 7.19 31.92
CA VAL A 82 -14.71 8.34 32.68
C VAL A 82 -13.60 9.13 33.35
N ASP A 83 -12.58 8.47 33.90
CA ASP A 83 -11.41 9.17 34.46
C ASP A 83 -10.62 9.93 33.39
N GLN A 84 -10.39 9.33 32.20
CA GLN A 84 -9.76 10.00 31.06
C GLN A 84 -10.58 11.21 30.57
N LEU A 85 -11.90 11.10 30.51
CA LEU A 85 -12.78 12.21 30.14
C LEU A 85 -12.72 13.35 31.13
N LEU A 86 -12.73 13.04 32.43
CA LEU A 86 -12.57 14.05 33.47
C LEU A 86 -11.20 14.74 33.38
N ASP A 87 -10.12 13.99 33.22
CA ASP A 87 -8.79 14.57 33.03
C ASP A 87 -8.74 15.47 31.78
N TYR A 88 -9.42 15.08 30.69
CA TYR A 88 -9.57 15.93 29.50
C TYR A 88 -10.36 17.21 29.79
N PHE A 89 -11.48 17.14 30.51
CA PHE A 89 -12.30 18.30 30.84
C PHE A 89 -11.57 19.36 31.66
N TYR A 90 -10.63 18.94 32.51
CA TYR A 90 -9.83 19.82 33.34
C TYR A 90 -8.49 20.25 32.71
N SER A 91 -7.96 19.52 31.73
CA SER A 91 -6.64 19.80 31.16
C SER A 91 -6.65 20.17 29.69
N GLY A 92 -7.73 19.85 28.97
CA GLY A 92 -7.80 19.93 27.51
C GLY A 92 -6.90 18.92 26.79
N LYS A 93 -6.27 17.97 27.53
CA LYS A 93 -5.33 17.00 26.97
C LYS A 93 -5.91 15.59 27.06
N VAL A 94 -5.85 14.84 25.94
CA VAL A 94 -6.28 13.44 25.88
C VAL A 94 -5.31 12.64 25.02
N VAL A 95 -5.02 11.42 25.44
CA VAL A 95 -4.27 10.46 24.63
C VAL A 95 -5.27 9.55 23.91
N ILE A 96 -5.30 9.64 22.58
CA ILE A 96 -6.19 8.84 21.73
C ILE A 96 -5.38 7.72 21.10
N SER A 97 -5.88 6.50 21.19
CA SER A 97 -5.29 5.29 20.62
C SER A 97 -6.36 4.42 19.97
N GLU A 98 -5.94 3.40 19.23
CA GLU A 98 -6.87 2.46 18.61
C GLU A 98 -7.71 1.69 19.66
N GLN A 99 -7.20 1.54 20.88
CA GLN A 99 -7.90 0.81 21.96
C GLN A 99 -9.00 1.65 22.62
N ASN A 100 -8.81 2.97 22.76
CA ASN A 100 -9.73 3.83 23.53
C ASN A 100 -10.59 4.78 22.69
N VAL A 101 -10.32 4.95 21.39
CA VAL A 101 -11.03 5.92 20.52
C VAL A 101 -12.54 5.69 20.49
N GLU A 102 -13.00 4.43 20.51
CA GLU A 102 -14.42 4.09 20.48
C GLU A 102 -15.12 4.54 21.77
N GLU A 103 -14.54 4.25 22.94
CA GLU A 103 -15.11 4.68 24.21
C GLU A 103 -15.03 6.20 24.39
N LEU A 104 -13.96 6.84 23.93
CA LEU A 104 -13.87 8.30 23.91
C LEU A 104 -14.94 8.94 23.04
N LEU A 105 -15.28 8.33 21.88
CA LEU A 105 -16.39 8.79 21.04
C LEU A 105 -17.73 8.62 21.74
N ARG A 106 -17.97 7.49 22.42
CA ARG A 106 -19.17 7.29 23.27
C ARG A 106 -19.25 8.35 24.38
N GLY A 107 -18.14 8.63 25.04
CA GLY A 107 -18.05 9.67 26.06
C GLY A 107 -18.29 11.06 25.49
N ALA A 108 -17.73 11.37 24.31
CA ALA A 108 -17.95 12.62 23.61
C ALA A 108 -19.44 12.82 23.24
N GLN A 109 -20.12 11.75 22.86
CA GLN A 109 -21.55 11.76 22.57
C GLN A 109 -22.39 11.90 23.84
N TYR A 110 -22.06 11.13 24.90
CA TYR A 110 -22.76 11.16 26.19
C TYR A 110 -22.74 12.55 26.81
N PHE A 111 -21.58 13.19 26.84
CA PHE A 111 -21.41 14.54 27.39
C PHE A 111 -21.64 15.66 26.38
N ASN A 112 -21.96 15.32 25.12
CA ASN A 112 -22.11 16.26 24.00
C ASN A 112 -20.92 17.23 23.86
N THR A 113 -19.69 16.65 23.84
CA THR A 113 -18.44 17.41 23.76
C THR A 113 -17.88 17.40 22.33
N THR A 114 -18.28 18.40 21.52
CA THR A 114 -17.90 18.48 20.09
C THR A 114 -16.38 18.51 19.87
N ARG A 115 -15.63 19.18 20.74
CA ARG A 115 -14.16 19.27 20.61
C ARG A 115 -13.48 17.90 20.71
N LEU A 116 -13.91 17.05 21.65
CA LEU A 116 -13.39 15.70 21.78
C LEU A 116 -13.75 14.84 20.57
N GLN A 117 -14.96 14.99 20.07
CA GLN A 117 -15.39 14.30 18.85
C GLN A 117 -14.52 14.69 17.64
N ILE A 118 -14.17 15.97 17.48
CA ILE A 118 -13.25 16.44 16.43
C ILE A 118 -11.87 15.78 16.60
N HIS A 119 -11.30 15.76 17.81
CA HIS A 119 -9.99 15.10 18.05
C HIS A 119 -10.02 13.60 17.74
N CYS A 120 -11.08 12.90 18.10
CA CYS A 120 -11.26 11.49 17.75
C CYS A 120 -11.40 11.29 16.22
N ASN A 121 -12.16 12.16 15.54
CA ASN A 121 -12.29 12.16 14.09
C ASN A 121 -10.93 12.36 13.40
N ASP A 122 -10.16 13.38 13.80
CA ASP A 122 -8.83 13.66 13.28
C ASP A 122 -7.86 12.47 13.50
N TYR A 123 -7.94 11.83 14.67
CA TYR A 123 -7.16 10.63 14.95
C TYR A 123 -7.53 9.50 13.98
N LEU A 124 -8.83 9.21 13.80
CA LEU A 124 -9.29 8.15 12.91
C LEU A 124 -8.83 8.41 11.48
N ILE A 125 -8.99 9.64 10.95
CA ILE A 125 -8.54 10.02 9.61
C ILE A 125 -7.04 9.74 9.44
N LYS A 126 -6.21 10.20 10.38
CA LYS A 126 -4.75 10.05 10.32
C LYS A 126 -4.26 8.62 10.52
N SER A 127 -5.06 7.77 11.15
CA SER A 127 -4.69 6.39 11.47
C SER A 127 -5.36 5.32 10.59
N ILE A 128 -6.15 5.72 9.58
CA ILE A 128 -6.74 4.79 8.61
C ILE A 128 -5.64 4.00 7.89
N ARG A 129 -5.77 2.68 7.89
CA ARG A 129 -4.90 1.74 7.20
C ARG A 129 -5.72 0.57 6.68
N ARG A 130 -5.17 -0.17 5.72
CA ARG A 130 -5.79 -1.37 5.17
C ARG A 130 -6.36 -2.31 6.25
N ALA A 131 -5.62 -2.52 7.33
CA ALA A 131 -6.01 -3.46 8.39
C ALA A 131 -7.22 -3.02 9.23
N ASN A 132 -7.46 -1.70 9.37
CA ASN A 132 -8.47 -1.16 10.28
C ASN A 132 -9.67 -0.48 9.56
N CYS A 133 -9.66 -0.40 8.23
CA CYS A 133 -10.71 0.29 7.45
C CYS A 133 -12.13 -0.21 7.82
N LEU A 134 -12.35 -1.53 7.92
CA LEU A 134 -13.69 -2.05 8.24
C LEU A 134 -14.14 -1.64 9.64
N ARG A 135 -13.25 -1.73 10.64
CA ARG A 135 -13.57 -1.29 12.00
C ARG A 135 -13.89 0.20 12.05
N TYR A 136 -13.10 1.02 11.36
CA TYR A 136 -13.31 2.47 11.33
C TYR A 136 -14.55 2.87 10.55
N LEU A 137 -14.88 2.14 9.47
CA LEU A 137 -16.14 2.34 8.77
C LEU A 137 -17.35 2.07 9.70
N LEU A 138 -17.32 0.98 10.47
CA LEU A 138 -18.37 0.65 11.42
C LEU A 138 -18.50 1.70 12.54
N LEU A 139 -17.39 2.16 13.08
CA LEU A 139 -17.37 3.25 14.05
C LEU A 139 -17.91 4.56 13.45
N ALA A 140 -17.49 4.89 12.24
CA ALA A 140 -17.92 6.10 11.56
C ALA A 140 -19.44 6.10 11.28
N GLU A 141 -20.00 4.97 10.88
CA GLU A 141 -21.45 4.82 10.71
C GLU A 141 -22.20 4.93 12.04
N LEU A 142 -21.66 4.34 13.12
CA LEU A 142 -22.27 4.40 14.46
C LEU A 142 -22.29 5.83 15.02
N PHE A 143 -21.23 6.60 14.81
CA PHE A 143 -21.08 7.95 15.36
C PHE A 143 -21.36 9.09 14.36
N GLY A 144 -21.80 8.77 13.12
CA GLY A 144 -22.12 9.76 12.09
C GLY A 144 -20.92 10.54 11.56
N LEU A 145 -19.71 9.94 11.55
CA LEU A 145 -18.45 10.58 11.11
C LEU A 145 -18.29 10.41 9.59
N LYS A 146 -18.91 11.29 8.82
CA LYS A 146 -19.00 11.17 7.35
C LYS A 146 -17.64 11.05 6.67
N GLU A 147 -16.69 11.91 7.01
CA GLU A 147 -15.36 11.93 6.37
C GLU A 147 -14.58 10.63 6.63
N VAL A 148 -14.59 10.13 7.87
CA VAL A 148 -13.99 8.82 8.21
C VAL A 148 -14.70 7.70 7.47
N SER A 149 -16.04 7.75 7.35
CA SER A 149 -16.82 6.74 6.63
C SER A 149 -16.43 6.70 5.16
N ASP A 150 -16.34 7.84 4.49
CA ASP A 150 -15.98 7.92 3.08
C ASP A 150 -14.55 7.44 2.82
N LEU A 151 -13.59 7.85 3.65
CA LEU A 151 -12.20 7.41 3.55
C LEU A 151 -12.04 5.91 3.84
N ALA A 152 -12.69 5.42 4.89
CA ALA A 152 -12.63 4.00 5.26
C ALA A 152 -13.30 3.11 4.19
N TYR A 153 -14.46 3.53 3.65
CA TYR A 153 -15.12 2.83 2.55
C TYR A 153 -14.23 2.77 1.30
N THR A 154 -13.63 3.90 0.91
CA THR A 154 -12.68 3.97 -0.20
C THR A 154 -11.50 3.04 0.05
N GLY A 155 -10.94 3.03 1.27
CA GLY A 155 -9.87 2.12 1.64
C GLY A 155 -10.22 0.64 1.51
N ILE A 156 -11.47 0.25 1.83
CA ILE A 156 -11.97 -1.12 1.64
C ILE A 156 -12.16 -1.41 0.15
N ARG A 157 -12.84 -0.54 -0.59
CA ARG A 157 -13.11 -0.68 -2.02
C ARG A 157 -11.83 -0.88 -2.83
N ASP A 158 -10.83 -0.03 -2.60
CA ASP A 158 -9.58 -0.02 -3.35
C ASP A 158 -8.63 -1.19 -2.97
N ASN A 159 -8.85 -1.81 -1.81
CA ASN A 159 -8.07 -2.97 -1.35
C ASN A 159 -8.88 -4.28 -1.32
N PHE A 160 -10.08 -4.31 -1.90
CA PHE A 160 -10.95 -5.49 -1.83
C PHE A 160 -10.31 -6.73 -2.44
N HIS A 161 -9.57 -6.59 -3.54
CA HIS A 161 -8.83 -7.66 -4.19
C HIS A 161 -7.86 -8.39 -3.24
N TYR A 162 -7.25 -7.64 -2.30
CA TYR A 162 -6.37 -8.20 -1.28
C TYR A 162 -7.17 -8.93 -0.18
N TRP A 163 -8.28 -8.34 0.27
CA TRP A 163 -9.12 -8.92 1.33
C TRP A 163 -9.85 -10.18 0.90
N ALA A 164 -10.19 -10.27 -0.38
CA ALA A 164 -10.87 -11.42 -0.99
C ALA A 164 -9.90 -12.49 -1.54
N SER A 165 -8.58 -12.31 -1.39
CA SER A 165 -7.59 -13.29 -1.83
C SER A 165 -7.33 -14.35 -0.74
N PRO A 166 -7.22 -15.66 -1.11
CA PRO A 166 -6.80 -16.70 -0.18
C PRO A 166 -5.38 -16.52 0.36
N GLU A 167 -4.52 -15.85 -0.42
CA GLU A 167 -3.10 -15.63 -0.11
C GLU A 167 -2.84 -14.36 0.73
N GLY A 168 -3.83 -13.50 0.90
CA GLY A 168 -3.77 -12.29 1.71
C GLY A 168 -3.74 -12.59 3.21
N SER A 169 -2.73 -13.27 3.67
CA SER A 169 -2.65 -14.04 4.91
C SER A 169 -2.44 -13.27 6.21
N VAL A 170 -2.78 -11.99 6.31
CA VAL A 170 -2.70 -11.34 7.62
C VAL A 170 -4.04 -11.30 8.35
N GLN A 171 -5.16 -11.48 7.71
CA GLN A 171 -6.46 -11.93 8.24
C GLN A 171 -7.52 -12.08 7.13
N PRO A 172 -7.69 -13.25 6.50
CA PRO A 172 -8.79 -13.50 5.56
C PRO A 172 -10.18 -13.40 6.23
N LYS A 173 -10.24 -13.20 7.53
CA LYS A 173 -11.49 -13.15 8.31
C LYS A 173 -12.15 -11.76 8.36
N GLY A 174 -11.49 -10.70 7.90
CA GLY A 174 -12.02 -9.34 7.99
C GLY A 174 -13.29 -9.14 7.15
N PHE A 175 -13.22 -9.41 5.85
CA PHE A 175 -14.38 -9.24 4.96
C PHE A 175 -15.52 -10.22 5.25
N MET A 176 -15.21 -11.43 5.74
CA MET A 176 -16.22 -12.40 6.15
C MET A 176 -17.09 -11.91 7.30
N ARG A 177 -16.60 -10.97 8.12
CA ARG A 177 -17.38 -10.33 9.20
C ARG A 177 -18.12 -9.08 8.73
N CYS A 178 -17.94 -8.66 7.48
CA CYS A 178 -18.57 -7.47 6.92
C CYS A 178 -20.10 -7.58 7.00
N PRO A 179 -20.82 -6.56 7.52
CA PRO A 179 -22.27 -6.52 7.57
C PRO A 179 -22.88 -6.59 6.17
N PRO A 180 -24.11 -7.14 6.03
CA PRO A 180 -24.78 -7.29 4.74
C PRO A 180 -24.93 -5.96 3.97
N VAL A 181 -25.21 -4.87 4.67
CA VAL A 181 -25.39 -3.54 4.05
C VAL A 181 -24.10 -3.07 3.38
N ILE A 182 -22.98 -3.15 4.09
CA ILE A 182 -21.67 -2.73 3.57
C ILE A 182 -21.21 -3.67 2.46
N PHE A 183 -21.34 -4.99 2.67
CA PHE A 183 -20.91 -5.97 1.68
C PHE A 183 -21.72 -5.86 0.37
N GLY A 184 -23.05 -5.66 0.46
CA GLY A 184 -23.88 -5.43 -0.70
C GLY A 184 -23.54 -4.12 -1.44
N ARG A 185 -23.23 -3.04 -0.69
CA ARG A 185 -22.78 -1.76 -1.26
C ARG A 185 -21.45 -1.94 -2.03
N LEU A 186 -20.49 -2.69 -1.46
CA LEU A 186 -19.22 -3.00 -2.12
C LEU A 186 -19.43 -3.79 -3.42
N LEU A 187 -20.22 -4.87 -3.38
CA LEU A 187 -20.46 -5.68 -4.59
C LEU A 187 -21.24 -4.93 -5.67
N HIS A 188 -22.05 -3.95 -5.31
CA HIS A 188 -22.78 -3.10 -6.25
C HIS A 188 -21.91 -1.99 -6.85
N ASP A 189 -20.77 -1.66 -6.22
CA ASP A 189 -19.87 -0.58 -6.69
C ASP A 189 -19.07 -1.02 -7.92
N GLU A 190 -19.31 -0.38 -9.06
CA GLU A 190 -18.57 -0.64 -10.31
C GLU A 190 -17.06 -0.35 -10.19
N ASN A 191 -16.67 0.51 -9.25
CA ASN A 191 -15.26 0.85 -8.99
C ASN A 191 -14.61 -0.06 -7.95
N LEU A 192 -15.26 -1.15 -7.52
CA LEU A 192 -14.68 -2.11 -6.60
C LEU A 192 -13.42 -2.74 -7.24
N HIS A 193 -12.28 -2.63 -6.55
CA HIS A 193 -11.02 -3.19 -7.02
C HIS A 193 -10.99 -4.70 -6.80
N VAL A 194 -11.33 -5.44 -7.81
CA VAL A 194 -11.23 -6.90 -7.89
C VAL A 194 -10.23 -7.30 -8.97
N LEU A 195 -9.62 -8.49 -8.84
CA LEU A 195 -8.77 -9.03 -9.90
C LEU A 195 -9.60 -9.34 -11.17
N ASN A 196 -10.80 -9.83 -10.97
CA ASN A 196 -11.80 -10.15 -11.99
C ASN A 196 -13.14 -10.46 -11.32
N GLU A 197 -14.18 -10.72 -12.10
CA GLU A 197 -15.49 -11.12 -11.56
C GLU A 197 -15.47 -12.49 -10.86
N ASP A 198 -14.52 -13.36 -11.20
CA ASP A 198 -14.32 -14.64 -10.50
C ASP A 198 -14.05 -14.42 -9.01
N GLN A 199 -13.24 -13.42 -8.68
CA GLN A 199 -12.93 -13.06 -7.29
C GLN A 199 -14.16 -12.49 -6.58
N ALA A 200 -14.95 -11.65 -7.25
CA ALA A 200 -16.18 -11.09 -6.67
C ALA A 200 -17.20 -12.19 -6.36
N LEU A 201 -17.40 -13.14 -7.28
CA LEU A 201 -18.28 -14.29 -7.07
C LEU A 201 -17.78 -15.22 -5.96
N SER A 202 -16.50 -15.53 -5.95
CA SER A 202 -15.90 -16.36 -4.90
C SER A 202 -16.04 -15.71 -3.52
N ALA A 203 -15.79 -14.39 -3.42
CA ALA A 203 -15.97 -13.64 -2.19
C ALA A 203 -17.44 -13.65 -1.70
N LEU A 204 -18.42 -13.53 -2.60
CA LEU A 204 -19.84 -13.65 -2.26
C LEU A 204 -20.15 -15.02 -1.67
N ILE A 205 -19.68 -16.09 -2.31
CA ILE A 205 -19.91 -17.46 -1.86
C ILE A 205 -19.30 -17.66 -0.47
N ASP A 206 -18.04 -17.29 -0.28
CA ASP A 206 -17.34 -17.47 1.00
C ASP A 206 -17.99 -16.63 2.12
N TRP A 207 -18.43 -15.41 1.82
CA TRP A 207 -19.14 -14.55 2.76
C TRP A 207 -20.48 -15.15 3.20
N VAL A 208 -21.25 -15.74 2.28
CA VAL A 208 -22.52 -16.41 2.60
C VAL A 208 -22.27 -17.66 3.44
N TYR A 209 -21.31 -18.50 3.03
CA TYR A 209 -21.01 -19.74 3.76
C TYR A 209 -20.48 -19.52 5.17
N PHE A 210 -19.82 -18.39 5.45
CA PHE A 210 -19.32 -18.08 6.80
C PHE A 210 -20.42 -17.99 7.86
N ARG A 211 -21.65 -17.55 7.48
CA ARG A 211 -22.85 -17.54 8.33
C ARG A 211 -24.10 -17.88 7.50
N LYS A 212 -24.12 -19.11 7.00
CA LYS A 212 -25.08 -19.56 6.00
C LYS A 212 -26.54 -19.26 6.40
N GLU A 213 -26.95 -19.62 7.61
CA GLU A 213 -28.33 -19.46 8.09
C GLU A 213 -28.80 -18.01 8.08
N GLU A 214 -27.95 -17.07 8.40
CA GLU A 214 -28.26 -15.64 8.45
C GLU A 214 -28.18 -14.96 7.07
N ARG A 215 -27.28 -15.44 6.19
CA ARG A 215 -26.85 -14.73 4.99
C ARG A 215 -27.41 -15.28 3.67
N GLU A 216 -27.91 -16.50 3.67
CA GLU A 216 -28.51 -17.12 2.46
C GLU A 216 -29.60 -16.25 1.84
N LYS A 217 -30.41 -15.56 2.66
CA LYS A 217 -31.46 -14.64 2.19
C LYS A 217 -30.95 -13.46 1.35
N TYR A 218 -29.68 -13.06 1.51
CA TYR A 218 -29.08 -11.98 0.74
C TYR A 218 -28.46 -12.46 -0.58
N PHE A 219 -28.23 -13.78 -0.73
CA PHE A 219 -27.49 -14.33 -1.86
C PHE A 219 -28.10 -13.92 -3.20
N LYS A 220 -29.43 -14.11 -3.39
CA LYS A 220 -30.12 -13.78 -4.64
C LYS A 220 -29.90 -12.31 -5.05
N LYS A 221 -30.02 -11.39 -4.11
CA LYS A 221 -29.83 -9.96 -4.34
C LYS A 221 -28.36 -9.65 -4.71
N PHE A 222 -27.40 -10.19 -3.97
CA PHE A 222 -25.98 -9.89 -4.19
C PHE A 222 -25.43 -10.60 -5.43
N PHE A 223 -25.95 -11.77 -5.75
CA PHE A 223 -25.62 -12.49 -6.97
C PHE A 223 -26.00 -11.68 -8.24
N SER A 224 -27.09 -10.92 -8.21
CA SER A 224 -27.45 -10.04 -9.34
C SER A 224 -26.50 -8.87 -9.56
N TYR A 225 -25.59 -8.59 -8.62
CA TYR A 225 -24.54 -7.57 -8.76
C TYR A 225 -23.29 -8.11 -9.44
N ILE A 226 -23.18 -9.43 -9.63
CA ILE A 226 -22.06 -10.08 -10.30
C ILE A 226 -22.33 -10.09 -11.81
N ASN A 227 -21.34 -9.62 -12.59
CA ASN A 227 -21.43 -9.71 -14.03
C ASN A 227 -21.05 -11.12 -14.51
N LEU A 228 -22.03 -11.99 -14.61
CA LEU A 228 -21.83 -13.40 -14.98
C LEU A 228 -21.15 -13.57 -16.33
N ASN A 229 -21.29 -12.62 -17.25
CA ASN A 229 -20.63 -12.67 -18.56
C ASN A 229 -19.09 -12.50 -18.46
N ALA A 230 -18.60 -11.92 -17.38
CA ALA A 230 -17.18 -11.75 -17.10
C ALA A 230 -16.59 -12.83 -16.18
N VAL A 231 -17.41 -13.73 -15.64
CA VAL A 231 -16.94 -14.85 -14.78
C VAL A 231 -16.46 -16.01 -15.64
N SER A 232 -15.35 -16.64 -15.30
CA SER A 232 -14.84 -17.81 -16.02
C SER A 232 -15.74 -19.04 -15.87
N ASN A 233 -15.78 -19.91 -16.88
CA ASN A 233 -16.56 -21.16 -16.83
C ASN A 233 -16.14 -22.05 -15.64
N LYS A 234 -14.85 -22.08 -15.30
CA LYS A 234 -14.33 -22.82 -14.14
C LYS A 234 -14.96 -22.34 -12.84
N THR A 235 -15.04 -21.03 -12.64
CA THR A 235 -15.63 -20.43 -11.42
C THR A 235 -17.13 -20.57 -11.39
N LEU A 236 -17.81 -20.48 -12.54
CA LEU A 236 -19.24 -20.75 -12.63
C LEU A 236 -19.57 -22.20 -12.26
N MET A 237 -18.82 -23.18 -12.76
CA MET A 237 -19.00 -24.60 -12.39
C MET A 237 -18.73 -24.85 -10.89
N PHE A 238 -17.68 -24.24 -10.35
CA PHE A 238 -17.38 -24.32 -8.91
C PHE A 238 -18.51 -23.72 -8.07
N ALA A 239 -19.04 -22.55 -8.49
CA ALA A 239 -20.15 -21.89 -7.84
C ALA A 239 -21.41 -22.75 -7.88
N SER A 240 -21.77 -23.33 -9.04
CA SER A 240 -22.91 -24.22 -9.20
C SER A 240 -22.84 -25.41 -8.23
N ASN A 241 -21.68 -26.07 -8.15
CA ASN A 241 -21.48 -27.20 -7.23
C ASN A 241 -21.63 -26.80 -5.75
N LYS A 242 -21.09 -25.67 -5.35
CA LYS A 242 -21.29 -25.15 -3.98
C LYS A 242 -22.74 -24.76 -3.70
N LEU A 243 -23.42 -24.16 -4.67
CA LEU A 243 -24.81 -23.73 -4.53
C LEU A 243 -25.81 -24.89 -4.37
N MET A 244 -25.53 -26.09 -4.91
CA MET A 244 -26.36 -27.28 -4.73
C MET A 244 -26.61 -27.63 -3.24
N GLY A 245 -25.76 -27.17 -2.33
CA GLY A 245 -25.94 -27.32 -0.88
C GLY A 245 -26.82 -26.26 -0.20
N MET A 246 -27.41 -25.32 -0.93
CA MET A 246 -28.29 -24.26 -0.38
C MET A 246 -29.76 -24.62 -0.50
N LYS A 247 -30.62 -24.19 0.44
CA LYS A 247 -32.06 -24.54 0.51
C LYS A 247 -32.89 -24.08 -0.70
N ASN A 248 -32.45 -23.00 -1.39
CA ASN A 248 -33.14 -22.41 -2.56
C ASN A 248 -32.27 -22.43 -3.81
N SER A 249 -31.49 -23.48 -4.01
CA SER A 249 -30.44 -23.54 -5.02
C SER A 249 -30.93 -23.64 -6.46
N SER A 250 -32.12 -24.22 -6.71
CA SER A 250 -32.58 -24.52 -8.07
C SER A 250 -32.68 -23.32 -9.00
N GLY A 251 -33.10 -22.16 -8.50
CA GLY A 251 -33.16 -20.93 -9.29
C GLY A 251 -31.79 -20.29 -9.58
N HIS A 252 -30.78 -20.53 -8.76
CA HIS A 252 -29.44 -19.95 -8.93
C HIS A 252 -28.55 -20.84 -9.80
N THR A 253 -28.69 -22.16 -9.65
CA THR A 253 -27.99 -23.12 -10.53
C THR A 253 -28.50 -23.03 -11.97
N SER A 254 -29.83 -22.89 -12.17
CA SER A 254 -30.40 -22.70 -13.51
C SER A 254 -29.92 -21.41 -14.19
N LEU A 255 -29.68 -20.32 -13.45
CA LEU A 255 -29.12 -19.08 -13.97
C LEU A 255 -27.66 -19.27 -14.43
N ILE A 256 -26.86 -19.98 -13.66
CA ILE A 256 -25.48 -20.30 -14.06
C ILE A 256 -25.48 -21.24 -15.27
N GLU A 257 -26.35 -22.23 -15.29
CA GLU A 257 -26.48 -23.16 -16.42
C GLU A 257 -26.91 -22.44 -17.70
N SER A 258 -27.86 -21.49 -17.64
CA SER A 258 -28.27 -20.69 -18.81
C SER A 258 -27.08 -19.91 -19.37
N VAL A 259 -26.28 -19.25 -18.53
CA VAL A 259 -25.07 -18.53 -18.97
C VAL A 259 -24.04 -19.47 -19.61
N LEU A 260 -23.86 -20.67 -19.06
CA LEU A 260 -22.93 -21.66 -19.63
C LEU A 260 -23.43 -22.18 -20.99
N VAL A 261 -24.74 -22.39 -21.16
CA VAL A 261 -25.34 -22.82 -22.44
C VAL A 261 -25.24 -21.72 -23.50
N GLU A 262 -25.58 -20.48 -23.14
CA GLU A 262 -25.47 -19.33 -24.07
C GLU A 262 -24.04 -19.17 -24.58
N ARG A 263 -23.03 -19.36 -23.73
CA ARG A 263 -21.61 -19.27 -24.13
C ARG A 263 -21.14 -20.40 -25.05
N GLN A 264 -21.82 -21.53 -25.07
CA GLN A 264 -21.51 -22.61 -26.02
C GLN A 264 -21.98 -22.28 -27.44
N GLN A 265 -22.96 -21.37 -27.60
CA GLN A 265 -23.56 -20.99 -28.88
C GLN A 265 -22.93 -19.75 -29.52
N ASP A 266 -22.35 -18.84 -28.70
CA ASP A 266 -21.72 -17.61 -29.17
C ASP A 266 -20.18 -17.70 -29.17
N ARG A 267 -19.53 -17.02 -30.15
CA ARG A 267 -18.08 -16.80 -30.12
C ARG A 267 -17.73 -15.99 -28.86
N PRO A 268 -16.74 -16.40 -28.06
CA PRO A 268 -16.41 -15.72 -26.84
C PRO A 268 -16.02 -14.27 -27.14
N SER A 269 -16.85 -13.33 -26.73
CA SER A 269 -16.47 -11.93 -26.59
C SER A 269 -15.35 -11.86 -25.55
N SER A 270 -14.41 -10.91 -25.72
CA SER A 270 -13.35 -10.70 -24.74
C SER A 270 -13.95 -10.55 -23.33
N LEU A 271 -13.56 -11.42 -22.39
CA LEU A 271 -14.02 -11.36 -21.01
C LEU A 271 -13.74 -9.98 -20.38
N LEU A 272 -12.72 -9.28 -20.88
CA LEU A 272 -12.30 -7.96 -20.38
C LEU A 272 -13.27 -6.85 -20.74
N SER A 273 -13.98 -6.95 -21.88
CA SER A 273 -14.99 -5.95 -22.26
C SER A 273 -16.18 -5.87 -21.28
N HIS A 274 -16.36 -6.89 -20.44
CA HIS A 274 -17.45 -7.00 -19.48
C HIS A 274 -17.00 -6.83 -18.02
N GLN A 275 -15.71 -6.55 -17.76
CA GLN A 275 -15.21 -6.31 -16.40
C GLN A 275 -15.76 -5.00 -15.84
N ARG A 276 -15.92 -4.95 -14.51
CA ARG A 276 -16.25 -3.69 -13.83
C ARG A 276 -15.09 -2.69 -13.93
N LYS A 277 -15.39 -1.39 -13.87
CA LYS A 277 -14.40 -0.29 -14.03
C LYS A 277 -13.21 -0.40 -13.07
N GLY A 278 -13.45 -0.94 -11.87
CA GLY A 278 -12.42 -1.16 -10.86
C GLY A 278 -11.64 -2.48 -11.01
N ALA A 279 -11.93 -3.33 -12.00
CA ALA A 279 -11.15 -4.53 -12.26
C ALA A 279 -9.69 -4.17 -12.57
N LEU A 280 -8.75 -4.90 -11.95
CA LEU A 280 -7.35 -4.56 -11.96
C LEU A 280 -6.59 -5.36 -13.02
N LEU A 281 -5.86 -4.65 -13.88
CA LEU A 281 -5.01 -5.21 -14.91
C LEU A 281 -3.55 -5.17 -14.48
N ASP A 282 -2.86 -6.32 -14.55
CA ASP A 282 -1.43 -6.36 -14.32
C ASP A 282 -0.71 -5.60 -15.44
N SER A 283 0.02 -4.57 -15.07
CA SER A 283 0.65 -3.66 -16.01
C SER A 283 2.08 -3.32 -15.58
N VAL A 284 2.99 -3.24 -16.54
CA VAL A 284 4.34 -2.72 -16.29
C VAL A 284 4.40 -1.29 -16.78
N VAL A 285 4.73 -0.37 -15.87
CA VAL A 285 4.89 1.04 -16.22
C VAL A 285 6.37 1.34 -16.42
N ILE A 286 6.71 1.95 -17.57
CA ILE A 286 8.04 2.51 -17.85
C ILE A 286 7.97 4.03 -17.79
N LEU A 287 9.03 4.64 -17.22
CA LEU A 287 9.05 6.07 -16.90
C LEU A 287 10.41 6.68 -17.21
N GLY A 288 10.38 7.90 -17.76
CA GLY A 288 11.59 8.68 -18.01
C GLY A 288 12.53 8.02 -18.99
N GLY A 289 13.83 8.07 -18.69
CA GLY A 289 14.88 7.58 -19.57
C GLY A 289 15.39 8.64 -20.55
N GLN A 290 16.23 8.23 -21.47
CA GLN A 290 16.86 9.08 -22.46
C GLN A 290 16.53 8.59 -23.87
N LYS A 291 16.11 9.49 -24.75
CA LYS A 291 15.88 9.22 -26.18
C LYS A 291 17.20 9.29 -26.95
N ALA A 292 17.17 8.89 -28.21
CA ALA A 292 18.28 9.10 -29.13
C ALA A 292 18.79 10.55 -29.04
N HIS A 293 20.07 10.74 -29.26
CA HIS A 293 20.77 12.04 -29.15
C HIS A 293 20.79 12.65 -27.72
N GLY A 294 20.64 11.82 -26.68
CA GLY A 294 20.83 12.25 -25.30
C GLY A 294 19.70 13.08 -24.69
N LYS A 295 18.54 13.20 -25.34
CA LYS A 295 17.41 13.99 -24.84
C LYS A 295 16.69 13.28 -23.71
N TYR A 296 16.64 13.91 -22.53
CA TYR A 296 15.89 13.38 -21.38
C TYR A 296 14.37 13.39 -21.59
N ASN A 297 13.73 12.35 -21.10
CA ASN A 297 12.31 12.10 -21.29
C ASN A 297 11.52 12.24 -19.96
N ASN A 298 10.24 12.59 -20.06
CA ASN A 298 9.27 12.58 -18.98
C ASN A 298 8.04 11.71 -19.29
N GLY A 299 8.09 10.96 -20.39
CA GLY A 299 7.01 10.08 -20.79
C GLY A 299 6.76 8.97 -19.77
N VAL A 300 5.49 8.57 -19.65
CA VAL A 300 5.03 7.48 -18.79
C VAL A 300 4.15 6.58 -19.64
N PHE A 301 4.54 5.32 -19.78
CA PHE A 301 3.84 4.35 -20.61
C PHE A 301 3.58 3.08 -19.82
N ALA A 302 2.35 2.61 -19.87
CA ALA A 302 1.94 1.38 -19.21
C ALA A 302 1.71 0.28 -20.24
N TYR A 303 2.39 -0.84 -20.09
CA TYR A 303 2.14 -2.04 -20.85
C TYR A 303 1.14 -2.93 -20.10
N VAL A 304 -0.06 -3.10 -20.66
CA VAL A 304 -1.10 -3.95 -20.11
C VAL A 304 -0.85 -5.38 -20.60
N ILE A 305 -0.52 -6.27 -19.67
CA ILE A 305 -0.01 -7.62 -19.97
C ILE A 305 -1.07 -8.48 -20.66
N GLN A 306 -2.32 -8.38 -20.20
CA GLN A 306 -3.44 -9.17 -20.69
C GLN A 306 -3.81 -8.80 -22.14
N GLU A 307 -3.70 -7.52 -22.47
CA GLU A 307 -4.12 -6.97 -23.76
C GLU A 307 -2.97 -6.85 -24.79
N ASN A 308 -1.72 -7.04 -24.35
CA ASN A 308 -0.52 -6.83 -25.17
C ASN A 308 -0.52 -5.44 -25.84
N LEU A 309 -0.90 -4.42 -25.09
CA LEU A 309 -0.98 -3.04 -25.59
C LEU A 309 -0.31 -2.04 -24.64
N TRP A 310 0.10 -0.91 -25.22
CA TRP A 310 0.65 0.21 -24.50
C TRP A 310 -0.36 1.35 -24.33
N LEU A 311 -0.40 1.93 -23.14
CA LEU A 311 -1.18 3.12 -22.81
C LEU A 311 -0.23 4.26 -22.44
N LYS A 312 -0.56 5.48 -22.86
CA LYS A 312 0.12 6.68 -22.37
C LYS A 312 -0.57 7.17 -21.12
N LEU A 313 0.20 7.40 -20.05
CA LEU A 313 -0.27 7.99 -18.79
C LEU A 313 0.19 9.45 -18.69
N SER A 314 -0.24 10.18 -17.64
CA SER A 314 0.22 11.54 -17.37
C SER A 314 1.73 11.60 -17.25
N GLU A 315 2.35 12.52 -17.97
CA GLU A 315 3.79 12.71 -18.01
C GLU A 315 4.35 13.07 -16.63
N MET A 316 5.57 12.63 -16.33
CA MET A 316 6.27 13.00 -15.11
C MET A 316 6.45 14.52 -15.02
N PRO A 317 6.41 15.09 -13.81
CA PRO A 317 6.63 16.53 -13.61
C PRO A 317 8.04 17.02 -13.94
N TYR A 318 8.98 16.10 -14.17
CA TYR A 318 10.37 16.42 -14.53
C TYR A 318 10.92 15.41 -15.53
N ARG A 319 11.96 15.82 -16.27
CA ARG A 319 12.68 14.97 -17.21
C ARG A 319 13.90 14.39 -16.55
N ALA A 320 14.08 13.07 -16.61
CA ALA A 320 15.24 12.40 -16.04
C ALA A 320 15.45 11.02 -16.65
N ALA A 321 16.69 10.55 -16.55
CA ALA A 321 17.09 9.16 -16.76
C ALA A 321 17.77 8.62 -15.50
N ALA A 322 17.96 7.30 -15.43
CA ALA A 322 18.57 6.65 -14.27
C ALA A 322 17.89 6.97 -12.93
N LEU A 323 16.61 7.35 -12.99
CA LEU A 323 15.70 7.44 -11.83
C LEU A 323 15.28 6.04 -11.41
N SER A 324 14.63 5.94 -10.27
CA SER A 324 14.06 4.67 -9.83
C SER A 324 12.56 4.79 -9.56
N ALA A 325 11.85 3.69 -9.74
CA ALA A 325 10.41 3.58 -9.52
C ALA A 325 10.06 2.31 -8.76
N THR A 326 9.03 2.40 -7.93
CA THR A 326 8.37 1.25 -7.29
C THR A 326 6.89 1.55 -7.13
N SER A 327 6.09 0.54 -6.81
CA SER A 327 4.66 0.70 -6.60
C SER A 327 4.20 0.11 -5.26
N THR A 328 3.16 0.69 -4.70
CA THR A 328 2.41 0.12 -3.58
C THR A 328 0.93 0.44 -3.72
N GLY A 329 0.10 -0.61 -3.78
CA GLY A 329 -1.32 -0.46 -4.06
C GLY A 329 -1.56 0.26 -5.38
N ARG A 330 -2.28 1.39 -5.34
CA ARG A 330 -2.59 2.23 -6.52
C ARG A 330 -1.54 3.30 -6.81
N TYR A 331 -0.49 3.38 -6.03
CA TYR A 331 0.50 4.44 -6.16
C TYR A 331 1.80 3.95 -6.79
N ILE A 332 2.35 4.76 -7.69
CA ILE A 332 3.71 4.62 -8.19
C ILE A 332 4.56 5.73 -7.57
N TYR A 333 5.68 5.36 -7.00
CA TYR A 333 6.65 6.28 -6.41
C TYR A 333 7.87 6.36 -7.31
N ILE A 334 8.33 7.58 -7.59
CA ILE A 334 9.57 7.83 -8.34
C ILE A 334 10.46 8.77 -7.54
N SER A 335 11.77 8.60 -7.70
CA SER A 335 12.72 9.53 -7.10
C SER A 335 14.04 9.58 -7.86
N GLY A 336 14.78 10.66 -7.62
CA GLY A 336 16.14 10.85 -8.11
C GLY A 336 16.28 10.87 -9.62
N GLY A 337 17.37 10.30 -10.10
CA GLY A 337 17.78 10.33 -11.50
C GLY A 337 18.72 11.47 -11.82
N THR A 338 19.04 11.62 -13.09
CA THR A 338 19.88 12.71 -13.61
C THR A 338 19.22 13.38 -14.81
N ASN A 339 19.54 14.63 -14.99
CA ASN A 339 19.20 15.43 -16.15
C ASN A 339 20.47 16.11 -16.70
N GLU A 340 20.32 17.18 -17.44
CA GLU A 340 21.45 17.94 -18.03
C GLU A 340 22.48 18.45 -17.00
N GLN A 341 22.14 18.48 -15.72
CA GLN A 341 23.02 18.99 -14.64
C GLN A 341 24.03 17.98 -14.11
N ILE A 342 24.04 16.73 -14.61
CA ILE A 342 25.01 15.66 -14.30
C ILE A 342 25.03 15.21 -12.82
N THR A 343 24.39 15.92 -11.91
CA THR A 343 24.30 15.57 -10.49
C THR A 343 23.02 14.81 -10.20
N GLY A 344 23.06 13.96 -9.18
CA GLY A 344 21.86 13.25 -8.73
C GLY A 344 20.77 14.21 -8.26
N LEU A 345 19.55 13.99 -8.72
CA LEU A 345 18.38 14.75 -8.30
C LEU A 345 17.88 14.26 -6.93
N LYS A 346 17.32 15.17 -6.12
CA LYS A 346 16.71 14.85 -4.84
C LYS A 346 15.20 14.65 -4.95
N THR A 347 14.60 15.09 -6.06
CA THR A 347 13.16 15.15 -6.22
C THR A 347 12.51 13.78 -6.10
N ALA A 348 11.34 13.73 -5.43
CA ALA A 348 10.51 12.55 -5.31
C ALA A 348 9.05 12.90 -5.58
N TRP A 349 8.32 11.98 -6.22
CA TRP A 349 6.93 12.17 -6.59
C TRP A 349 6.15 10.86 -6.45
N ARG A 350 4.85 10.99 -6.24
CA ARG A 350 3.89 9.90 -6.20
C ARG A 350 2.84 10.10 -7.28
N TYR A 351 2.61 9.08 -8.08
CA TYR A 351 1.55 9.03 -9.09
C TYR A 351 0.39 8.18 -8.57
N ASP A 352 -0.82 8.72 -8.68
CA ASP A 352 -2.07 8.00 -8.40
C ASP A 352 -2.64 7.48 -9.71
N VAL A 353 -2.74 6.15 -9.84
CA VAL A 353 -3.24 5.51 -11.07
C VAL A 353 -4.73 5.72 -11.29
N ASP A 354 -5.51 5.92 -10.20
CA ASP A 354 -6.94 6.14 -10.28
C ASP A 354 -7.29 7.53 -10.79
N ASP A 355 -6.54 8.53 -10.34
CA ASP A 355 -6.77 9.94 -10.66
C ASP A 355 -5.92 10.41 -11.84
N ASN A 356 -4.95 9.61 -12.29
CA ASN A 356 -3.98 9.95 -13.33
C ASN A 356 -3.24 11.26 -13.02
N SER A 357 -2.80 11.43 -11.79
CA SER A 357 -2.23 12.67 -11.26
C SER A 357 -0.96 12.46 -10.45
N TRP A 358 -0.11 13.49 -10.42
CA TRP A 358 1.15 13.50 -9.69
C TRP A 358 1.06 14.35 -8.44
N THR A 359 1.57 13.85 -7.32
CA THR A 359 1.74 14.58 -6.06
C THR A 359 3.22 14.66 -5.73
N LYS A 360 3.72 15.88 -5.43
CA LYS A 360 5.11 16.05 -4.98
C LYS A 360 5.27 15.48 -3.58
N LEU A 361 6.33 14.71 -3.38
CA LEU A 361 6.77 14.24 -2.07
C LEU A 361 7.94 15.08 -1.57
N PRO A 362 8.27 15.03 -0.27
CA PRO A 362 9.52 15.58 0.25
C PRO A 362 10.72 15.06 -0.51
N ASP A 363 11.70 15.92 -0.71
CA ASP A 363 12.92 15.57 -1.42
C ASP A 363 13.74 14.53 -0.64
N LEU A 364 14.46 13.68 -1.35
CA LEU A 364 15.46 12.78 -0.76
C LEU A 364 16.53 13.59 0.01
N PRO A 365 17.09 13.06 1.11
CA PRO A 365 18.14 13.73 1.86
C PRO A 365 19.37 14.06 1.01
N ILE A 366 19.70 13.20 0.05
CA ILE A 366 20.77 13.37 -0.92
C ILE A 366 20.26 13.09 -2.34
N GLY A 367 20.85 13.75 -3.33
CA GLY A 367 20.54 13.47 -4.74
C GLY A 367 21.13 12.13 -5.17
N LEU A 368 20.33 11.28 -5.82
CA LEU A 368 20.70 9.91 -6.17
C LEU A 368 20.45 9.61 -7.64
N VAL A 369 21.40 8.93 -8.27
CA VAL A 369 21.26 8.28 -9.56
C VAL A 369 21.53 6.78 -9.42
N PHE A 370 20.90 5.97 -10.27
CA PHE A 370 21.04 4.51 -10.27
C PHE A 370 20.77 3.85 -8.91
N HIS A 371 20.05 4.51 -8.00
CA HIS A 371 19.54 3.86 -6.80
C HIS A 371 18.41 2.89 -7.16
N THR A 372 18.01 2.05 -6.24
CA THR A 372 16.89 1.12 -6.45
C THR A 372 15.78 1.41 -5.45
N MET A 373 14.60 1.73 -5.95
CA MET A 373 13.39 1.78 -5.11
C MET A 373 12.74 0.40 -5.07
N VAL A 374 12.25 0.04 -3.90
CA VAL A 374 11.54 -1.21 -3.65
C VAL A 374 10.49 -1.02 -2.57
N THR A 375 9.40 -1.74 -2.65
CA THR A 375 8.34 -1.77 -1.62
C THR A 375 8.45 -3.04 -0.80
N CYS A 376 8.48 -2.89 0.53
CA CYS A 376 8.53 -3.99 1.49
C CYS A 376 7.53 -3.70 2.63
N GLY A 377 6.61 -4.61 2.91
CA GLY A 377 5.58 -4.41 3.94
C GLY A 377 4.71 -3.15 3.74
N GLY A 378 4.52 -2.73 2.48
CA GLY A 378 3.80 -1.49 2.14
C GLY A 378 4.62 -0.21 2.29
N THR A 379 5.85 -0.27 2.81
CA THR A 379 6.77 0.86 2.95
C THR A 379 7.70 0.96 1.74
N VAL A 380 7.94 2.16 1.26
CA VAL A 380 8.83 2.44 0.12
C VAL A 380 10.25 2.69 0.62
N TYR A 381 11.21 1.96 0.06
CA TYR A 381 12.63 2.07 0.35
C TYR A 381 13.40 2.57 -0.87
N SER A 382 14.48 3.33 -0.63
CA SER A 382 15.48 3.75 -1.61
C SER A 382 16.84 3.19 -1.19
N VAL A 383 17.44 2.35 -2.03
CA VAL A 383 18.62 1.54 -1.69
C VAL A 383 19.81 1.95 -2.53
N GLY A 384 20.90 2.38 -1.89
CA GLY A 384 22.16 2.71 -2.53
C GLY A 384 22.08 3.84 -3.55
N GLY A 385 22.83 3.72 -4.62
CA GLY A 385 22.95 4.70 -5.69
C GLY A 385 24.26 5.47 -5.67
N SER A 386 24.40 6.45 -6.55
CA SER A 386 25.54 7.36 -6.59
C SER A 386 25.11 8.83 -6.58
N ILE A 387 25.88 9.67 -5.91
CA ILE A 387 25.65 11.14 -5.84
C ILE A 387 26.36 11.88 -6.97
N ALA A 388 27.41 11.31 -7.49
CA ALA A 388 28.22 11.80 -8.62
C ALA A 388 29.00 10.61 -9.21
N PRO A 389 29.62 10.75 -10.39
CA PRO A 389 30.45 9.71 -10.96
C PRO A 389 31.48 9.18 -9.95
N ARG A 390 31.55 7.85 -9.79
CA ARG A 390 32.42 7.13 -8.84
C ARG A 390 32.21 7.46 -7.35
N ARG A 391 31.10 8.12 -6.97
CA ARG A 391 30.73 8.40 -5.58
C ARG A 391 29.48 7.59 -5.19
N TYR A 392 29.69 6.34 -4.83
CA TYR A 392 28.65 5.40 -4.41
C TYR A 392 28.28 5.60 -2.95
N VAL A 393 27.02 5.31 -2.61
CA VAL A 393 26.51 5.38 -1.25
C VAL A 393 25.98 4.02 -0.79
N SER A 394 26.06 3.76 0.52
CA SER A 394 25.52 2.55 1.13
C SER A 394 24.17 2.77 1.83
N ASN A 395 23.68 4.00 1.88
CA ASN A 395 22.48 4.36 2.64
C ASN A 395 21.24 3.67 2.07
N ILE A 396 20.38 3.24 2.99
CA ILE A 396 19.02 2.76 2.72
C ILE A 396 18.07 3.74 3.39
N TYR A 397 17.24 4.42 2.62
CA TYR A 397 16.21 5.32 3.13
C TYR A 397 14.83 4.68 2.99
N PHE A 398 13.90 5.04 3.88
CA PHE A 398 12.48 4.71 3.73
C PHE A 398 11.62 5.97 3.80
N TYR A 399 10.48 5.96 3.13
CA TYR A 399 9.52 7.05 3.21
C TYR A 399 8.56 6.81 4.37
N ASP A 400 8.62 7.69 5.38
CA ASP A 400 7.69 7.69 6.52
C ASP A 400 6.50 8.61 6.18
N GLU A 401 5.36 8.00 5.84
CA GLU A 401 4.14 8.73 5.49
C GLU A 401 3.60 9.60 6.63
N ARG A 402 3.88 9.22 7.90
CA ARG A 402 3.40 9.99 9.06
C ARG A 402 4.21 11.25 9.29
N LYS A 403 5.51 11.18 9.04
CA LYS A 403 6.43 12.31 9.17
C LYS A 403 6.53 13.12 7.89
N GLU A 404 5.93 12.60 6.80
CA GLU A 404 6.11 13.14 5.44
C GLU A 404 7.59 13.39 5.14
N ALA A 405 8.45 12.40 5.42
CA ALA A 405 9.90 12.55 5.29
C ALA A 405 10.59 11.24 4.90
N TRP A 406 11.72 11.37 4.22
CA TRP A 406 12.64 10.27 3.99
C TRP A 406 13.56 10.10 5.19
N CYS A 407 13.47 8.94 5.86
CA CYS A 407 14.26 8.59 7.03
C CYS A 407 15.34 7.56 6.67
N LEU A 408 16.47 7.61 7.35
CA LEU A 408 17.52 6.60 7.21
C LEU A 408 17.04 5.31 7.90
N ALA A 409 16.93 4.22 7.11
CA ALA A 409 16.62 2.89 7.62
C ALA A 409 17.89 2.16 8.10
N GLY A 410 18.99 2.32 7.37
CA GLY A 410 20.26 1.64 7.65
C GLY A 410 21.23 1.77 6.50
N LYS A 411 22.19 0.83 6.40
CA LYS A 411 23.24 0.85 5.37
C LYS A 411 23.50 -0.55 4.82
N MET A 412 23.84 -0.64 3.53
CA MET A 412 24.39 -1.84 2.91
C MET A 412 25.82 -2.12 3.40
N SER A 413 26.29 -3.35 3.25
CA SER A 413 27.66 -3.76 3.57
C SER A 413 28.72 -3.03 2.74
N ILE A 414 28.41 -2.74 1.48
CA ILE A 414 29.32 -2.08 0.52
C ILE A 414 28.55 -0.94 -0.18
N PRO A 415 29.15 0.26 -0.34
CA PRO A 415 28.56 1.33 -1.15
C PRO A 415 28.45 0.91 -2.61
N MET A 416 27.23 0.90 -3.17
CA MET A 416 26.95 0.43 -4.54
C MET A 416 25.82 1.23 -5.19
N ASP A 417 25.88 1.30 -6.53
CA ASP A 417 24.75 1.72 -7.36
C ASP A 417 24.27 0.62 -8.31
N ALA A 418 23.21 0.89 -9.03
CA ALA A 418 22.57 -0.05 -9.97
C ALA A 418 22.39 -1.45 -9.36
N THR A 419 22.06 -1.49 -8.07
CA THR A 419 21.76 -2.71 -7.32
C THR A 419 20.50 -3.37 -7.87
N ALA A 420 20.41 -4.69 -7.75
CA ALA A 420 19.16 -5.42 -7.92
C ALA A 420 18.62 -5.79 -6.53
N VAL A 421 17.38 -5.45 -6.25
CA VAL A 421 16.75 -5.69 -4.94
C VAL A 421 15.45 -6.45 -5.12
N ILE A 422 15.22 -7.44 -4.26
CA ILE A 422 13.99 -8.23 -4.24
C ILE A 422 13.54 -8.46 -2.79
N THR A 423 12.23 -8.55 -2.57
CA THR A 423 11.61 -8.78 -1.25
C THR A 423 10.84 -10.10 -1.27
N LYS A 424 11.00 -10.93 -0.26
CA LYS A 424 10.25 -12.17 -0.09
C LYS A 424 9.20 -12.09 1.00
N SER A 425 9.46 -11.27 2.02
CA SER A 425 8.58 -11.05 3.17
C SER A 425 8.41 -9.54 3.39
N ASP A 426 7.49 -9.18 4.26
CA ASP A 426 7.25 -7.79 4.63
C ASP A 426 8.37 -7.18 5.51
N GLN A 427 9.44 -7.94 5.78
CA GLN A 427 10.48 -7.56 6.74
C GLN A 427 11.91 -7.68 6.20
N SER A 428 12.12 -8.14 4.97
CA SER A 428 13.48 -8.39 4.47
C SER A 428 13.69 -7.90 3.05
N LEU A 429 14.79 -7.15 2.85
CA LEU A 429 15.30 -6.76 1.54
C LEU A 429 16.51 -7.64 1.20
N TYR A 430 16.48 -8.29 0.05
CA TYR A 430 17.64 -8.99 -0.50
C TYR A 430 18.27 -8.11 -1.57
N ILE A 431 19.46 -7.56 -1.28
CA ILE A 431 20.20 -6.68 -2.16
C ILE A 431 21.28 -7.51 -2.85
N VAL A 432 21.12 -7.69 -4.16
CA VAL A 432 21.97 -8.59 -4.93
C VAL A 432 22.79 -7.78 -5.91
N THR A 433 24.11 -7.81 -5.74
CA THR A 433 25.08 -7.16 -6.62
C THR A 433 24.86 -5.66 -6.87
N GLY A 434 25.89 -4.99 -7.32
CA GLY A 434 25.89 -3.58 -7.70
C GLY A 434 27.25 -3.18 -8.26
N ARG A 435 27.33 -1.94 -8.80
CA ARG A 435 28.61 -1.34 -9.18
C ARG A 435 29.24 -0.67 -7.96
N CYS A 436 30.52 -0.90 -7.75
CA CYS A 436 31.31 -0.24 -6.71
C CYS A 436 32.74 0.05 -7.18
N LEU A 437 33.53 0.71 -6.34
CA LEU A 437 34.95 0.90 -6.58
C LEU A 437 35.75 -0.22 -5.91
N VAL A 438 36.45 -1.02 -6.72
CA VAL A 438 37.39 -2.03 -6.26
C VAL A 438 38.79 -1.62 -6.73
N LYS A 439 39.70 -1.34 -5.80
CA LYS A 439 41.07 -0.88 -6.11
C LYS A 439 41.11 0.31 -7.08
N GLY A 440 40.14 1.23 -6.99
CA GLY A 440 40.03 2.42 -7.85
C GLY A 440 39.35 2.20 -9.22
N TYR A 441 38.97 0.98 -9.56
CA TYR A 441 38.27 0.66 -10.80
C TYR A 441 36.78 0.41 -10.53
N ILE A 442 35.93 0.80 -11.48
CA ILE A 442 34.50 0.49 -11.43
C ILE A 442 34.34 -1.00 -11.75
N SER A 443 33.81 -1.74 -10.80
CA SER A 443 33.59 -3.17 -10.93
C SER A 443 32.17 -3.53 -10.43
N ARG A 444 31.57 -4.59 -10.97
CA ARG A 444 30.38 -5.19 -10.38
C ARG A 444 30.80 -6.34 -9.49
N VAL A 445 30.37 -6.28 -8.24
CA VAL A 445 30.71 -7.31 -7.25
C VAL A 445 29.52 -8.25 -7.05
N GLY A 446 29.82 -9.52 -6.89
CA GLY A 446 28.86 -10.52 -6.42
C GLY A 446 28.71 -10.40 -4.91
N VAL A 447 27.65 -9.77 -4.46
CA VAL A 447 27.30 -9.65 -3.04
C VAL A 447 25.80 -9.91 -2.87
N VAL A 448 25.40 -10.52 -1.77
CA VAL A 448 24.02 -10.61 -1.33
C VAL A 448 23.95 -10.14 0.11
N ASP A 449 23.33 -9.00 0.32
CA ASP A 449 22.99 -8.49 1.64
C ASP A 449 21.54 -8.84 1.97
N CYS A 450 21.30 -9.46 3.12
CA CYS A 450 19.99 -9.61 3.71
C CYS A 450 19.80 -8.50 4.75
N PHE A 451 19.01 -7.51 4.42
CA PHE A 451 18.72 -6.37 5.28
C PHE A 451 17.35 -6.58 5.96
N ASP A 452 17.33 -6.50 7.29
CA ASP A 452 16.10 -6.58 8.09
C ASP A 452 15.53 -5.16 8.29
N THR A 453 14.30 -4.96 7.85
CA THR A 453 13.63 -3.65 7.90
C THR A 453 13.20 -3.23 9.31
N ASN A 454 13.08 -4.17 10.25
CA ASN A 454 12.73 -3.86 11.64
C ASN A 454 13.93 -3.40 12.45
N THR A 455 15.08 -4.07 12.28
CA THR A 455 16.31 -3.72 13.01
C THR A 455 17.12 -2.62 12.33
N GLY A 456 16.95 -2.43 11.01
CA GLY A 456 17.75 -1.49 10.23
C GLY A 456 19.17 -1.97 9.96
N GLU A 457 19.44 -3.26 10.08
CA GLU A 457 20.77 -3.84 9.95
C GLU A 457 20.84 -4.91 8.84
N VAL A 458 22.04 -5.08 8.27
CA VAL A 458 22.35 -6.23 7.42
C VAL A 458 22.62 -7.42 8.33
N VAL A 459 21.64 -8.30 8.43
CA VAL A 459 21.73 -9.52 9.27
C VAL A 459 22.66 -10.56 8.67
N GLN A 460 22.87 -10.50 7.35
CA GLN A 460 23.78 -11.40 6.65
C GLN A 460 24.28 -10.79 5.35
N SER A 461 25.57 -10.96 5.06
CA SER A 461 26.21 -10.55 3.83
C SER A 461 27.13 -11.64 3.31
N ILE A 462 27.01 -11.96 2.02
CA ILE A 462 27.85 -12.96 1.35
C ILE A 462 28.43 -12.34 0.11
N THR A 463 29.75 -12.50 -0.09
CA THR A 463 30.43 -12.14 -1.32
C THR A 463 30.81 -13.39 -2.10
N PHE A 464 30.73 -13.34 -3.42
CA PHE A 464 31.09 -14.42 -4.30
C PHE A 464 31.86 -13.93 -5.54
N PRO A 465 32.80 -14.70 -6.07
CA PRO A 465 33.70 -14.29 -7.14
C PRO A 465 33.03 -14.40 -8.53
N ILE A 466 31.97 -13.62 -8.78
CA ILE A 466 31.35 -13.53 -10.11
C ILE A 466 31.32 -12.07 -10.52
N GLU A 467 31.82 -11.78 -11.72
CA GLU A 467 31.69 -10.49 -12.34
C GLU A 467 30.38 -10.42 -13.12
N PHE A 468 29.58 -9.42 -12.82
CA PHE A 468 28.33 -9.15 -13.52
C PHE A 468 28.56 -8.08 -14.58
N ASN A 469 28.27 -8.40 -15.84
CA ASN A 469 28.38 -7.41 -16.91
C ASN A 469 27.20 -6.43 -16.94
N HIS A 470 26.02 -6.85 -16.44
CA HIS A 470 24.79 -6.06 -16.46
C HIS A 470 24.08 -6.15 -15.11
N ARG A 471 23.08 -5.28 -14.89
CA ARG A 471 22.14 -5.41 -13.76
C ARG A 471 21.39 -6.73 -13.92
N PRO A 472 21.43 -7.65 -12.95
CA PRO A 472 20.78 -8.93 -13.10
C PRO A 472 19.26 -8.82 -13.02
N LEU A 473 18.59 -9.76 -13.66
CA LEU A 473 17.18 -10.04 -13.46
C LEU A 473 17.02 -10.89 -12.20
N LEU A 474 16.18 -10.45 -11.27
CA LEU A 474 15.90 -11.21 -10.05
C LEU A 474 14.45 -11.68 -10.04
N SER A 475 14.24 -12.89 -9.61
CA SER A 475 12.93 -13.44 -9.28
C SER A 475 13.04 -14.52 -8.23
N PHE A 476 11.91 -14.88 -7.62
CA PHE A 476 11.87 -16.06 -6.75
C PHE A 476 11.47 -17.31 -7.54
N HIS A 477 12.21 -18.39 -7.29
CA HIS A 477 11.85 -19.72 -7.69
C HIS A 477 11.82 -20.60 -6.43
N GLN A 478 10.64 -20.97 -5.97
CA GLN A 478 10.42 -21.59 -4.66
C GLN A 478 10.99 -20.73 -3.53
N ASP A 479 11.96 -21.24 -2.76
CA ASP A 479 12.65 -20.54 -1.67
C ASP A 479 14.00 -19.93 -2.07
N ASN A 480 14.31 -19.90 -3.36
CA ASN A 480 15.58 -19.42 -3.89
C ASN A 480 15.38 -18.15 -4.72
N ILE A 481 16.42 -17.31 -4.76
CA ILE A 481 16.49 -16.18 -5.69
C ILE A 481 17.16 -16.66 -6.98
N LEU A 482 16.42 -16.62 -8.08
CA LEU A 482 16.97 -16.80 -9.41
C LEU A 482 17.55 -15.48 -9.88
N CYS A 483 18.86 -15.49 -10.19
CA CYS A 483 19.61 -14.35 -10.68
C CYS A 483 20.10 -14.63 -12.09
N VAL A 484 19.56 -13.92 -13.08
CA VAL A 484 19.98 -14.01 -14.47
C VAL A 484 20.88 -12.83 -14.80
N HIS A 485 22.16 -13.05 -15.12
CA HIS A 485 23.14 -11.99 -15.23
C HIS A 485 23.85 -11.88 -16.58
N SER A 486 23.64 -12.82 -17.51
CA SER A 486 24.18 -12.72 -18.87
C SER A 486 23.37 -13.57 -19.86
N HIS A 487 23.70 -13.47 -21.14
CA HIS A 487 23.07 -14.24 -22.21
C HIS A 487 23.11 -15.77 -22.02
N ARG A 488 24.05 -16.27 -21.18
CA ARG A 488 24.28 -17.70 -21.00
C ARG A 488 24.46 -18.11 -19.54
N GLN A 489 24.38 -17.18 -18.61
CA GLN A 489 24.68 -17.45 -17.22
C GLN A 489 23.55 -16.97 -16.31
N SER A 490 23.02 -17.88 -15.58
CA SER A 490 22.10 -17.64 -14.48
C SER A 490 22.63 -18.38 -13.25
N MET A 491 22.24 -17.91 -12.07
CA MET A 491 22.59 -18.55 -10.82
C MET A 491 21.39 -18.58 -9.90
N GLU A 492 21.30 -19.63 -9.11
CA GLU A 492 20.31 -19.75 -8.06
C GLU A 492 20.97 -19.49 -6.70
N ILE A 493 20.39 -18.56 -5.96
CA ILE A 493 20.85 -18.19 -4.63
C ILE A 493 19.88 -18.82 -3.63
N ASN A 494 20.33 -19.87 -2.94
CA ASN A 494 19.53 -20.56 -1.95
C ASN A 494 19.51 -19.77 -0.64
N LEU A 495 18.35 -19.24 -0.26
CA LEU A 495 18.18 -18.40 0.94
C LEU A 495 18.49 -19.14 2.25
N GLN A 496 18.26 -20.46 2.32
CA GLN A 496 18.61 -21.24 3.51
C GLN A 496 20.13 -21.50 3.58
N LYS A 497 20.79 -21.65 2.42
CA LYS A 497 22.26 -21.84 2.33
C LYS A 497 23.01 -20.51 2.46
N ILE A 498 22.39 -19.39 2.18
CA ILE A 498 22.93 -18.07 2.55
C ILE A 498 23.25 -18.08 4.04
N LYS A 499 22.35 -18.61 4.88
CA LYS A 499 22.59 -18.79 6.31
C LYS A 499 23.78 -19.71 6.63
N ALA A 500 24.21 -20.56 5.71
CA ALA A 500 25.28 -21.53 5.87
C ALA A 500 26.58 -21.21 5.10
N ASN A 501 26.72 -20.02 4.50
CA ASN A 501 27.86 -19.59 3.68
C ASN A 501 28.24 -20.53 2.53
N LYS A 502 27.29 -21.27 1.97
CA LYS A 502 27.53 -22.20 0.87
C LYS A 502 26.69 -21.82 -0.35
N MET A 503 27.34 -21.54 -1.46
CA MET A 503 26.68 -21.33 -2.75
C MET A 503 26.73 -22.56 -3.63
N THR A 504 25.64 -22.86 -4.32
CA THR A 504 25.59 -23.84 -5.40
C THR A 504 25.15 -23.14 -6.68
N THR A 505 25.98 -23.25 -7.70
CA THR A 505 25.69 -22.78 -9.06
C THR A 505 25.27 -23.97 -9.91
N SER A 506 23.98 -24.04 -10.28
CA SER A 506 23.52 -24.91 -11.35
C SER A 506 22.20 -24.39 -11.88
N LEU A 507 22.15 -23.97 -13.13
CA LEU A 507 20.91 -23.49 -13.75
C LEU A 507 20.80 -23.83 -15.21
N PRO A 508 19.55 -23.97 -15.72
CA PRO A 508 19.33 -24.16 -17.14
C PRO A 508 19.85 -22.96 -17.93
N LEU A 509 20.54 -23.27 -19.01
CA LEU A 509 21.03 -22.27 -19.97
C LEU A 509 19.85 -21.47 -20.52
N LEU A 510 19.94 -20.15 -20.48
CA LEU A 510 19.00 -19.29 -21.22
C LEU A 510 19.17 -19.50 -22.74
N PRO A 511 18.10 -19.34 -23.52
CA PRO A 511 18.19 -19.48 -24.96
C PRO A 511 19.22 -18.50 -25.54
N ASN A 512 19.90 -18.91 -26.63
CA ASN A 512 21.02 -18.21 -27.26
C ASN A 512 20.73 -16.77 -27.73
N ASN A 513 19.47 -16.33 -27.69
CA ASN A 513 19.00 -15.02 -28.19
C ASN A 513 18.47 -14.12 -27.05
N CYS A 514 19.15 -14.08 -25.91
CA CYS A 514 18.74 -13.20 -24.81
C CYS A 514 18.89 -11.72 -25.21
N PRO A 515 17.82 -10.93 -25.19
CA PRO A 515 17.84 -9.52 -25.60
C PRO A 515 18.36 -8.57 -24.51
N LEU A 516 19.20 -9.05 -23.59
CA LEU A 516 19.72 -8.22 -22.51
C LEU A 516 20.72 -7.20 -23.04
N ASN A 517 20.39 -5.96 -22.84
CA ASN A 517 21.18 -4.79 -23.21
C ASN A 517 21.79 -4.12 -21.96
N VAL A 518 22.69 -3.20 -22.15
CA VAL A 518 23.13 -2.31 -21.08
C VAL A 518 22.02 -1.32 -20.77
N SER A 519 21.78 -1.00 -19.48
CA SER A 519 20.84 0.06 -19.04
C SER A 519 19.34 -0.22 -19.35
N HIS A 520 18.95 -1.47 -19.53
CA HIS A 520 17.54 -1.83 -19.71
C HIS A 520 16.74 -1.68 -18.41
N ALA A 521 15.43 -1.45 -18.55
CA ALA A 521 14.45 -1.56 -17.48
C ALA A 521 14.06 -3.02 -17.26
N VAL A 522 13.96 -3.42 -16.00
CA VAL A 522 13.62 -4.80 -15.60
C VAL A 522 12.59 -4.78 -14.50
N CYS A 523 11.56 -5.59 -14.65
CA CYS A 523 10.52 -5.77 -13.65
C CYS A 523 10.10 -7.25 -13.55
N SER A 524 10.12 -7.80 -12.34
CA SER A 524 9.49 -9.11 -12.06
C SER A 524 7.98 -8.93 -12.00
N ILE A 525 7.23 -9.77 -12.73
CA ILE A 525 5.76 -9.70 -12.81
C ILE A 525 5.10 -10.62 -11.78
N GLY A 526 5.87 -11.38 -11.02
CA GLY A 526 5.36 -12.51 -10.26
C GLY A 526 5.19 -13.75 -11.14
N ASP A 527 4.64 -14.83 -10.61
CA ASP A 527 4.40 -16.11 -11.32
C ASP A 527 5.59 -16.68 -12.12
N GLY A 528 6.79 -16.15 -11.93
CA GLY A 528 8.02 -16.54 -12.63
C GLY A 528 8.23 -15.87 -13.98
N ARG A 529 7.53 -14.77 -14.28
CA ARG A 529 7.75 -13.97 -15.48
C ARG A 529 8.56 -12.70 -15.20
N VAL A 530 9.42 -12.31 -16.14
CA VAL A 530 10.23 -11.09 -16.05
C VAL A 530 10.08 -10.27 -17.31
N PHE A 531 9.74 -9.00 -17.13
CA PHE A 531 9.64 -8.02 -18.21
C PHE A 531 10.98 -7.28 -18.39
N VAL A 532 11.37 -7.05 -19.66
CA VAL A 532 12.58 -6.31 -20.02
C VAL A 532 12.26 -5.35 -21.17
N CYS A 533 12.73 -4.10 -21.08
CA CYS A 533 12.48 -3.08 -22.09
C CYS A 533 13.63 -2.08 -22.20
N GLY A 534 13.91 -1.57 -23.39
CA GLY A 534 14.85 -0.48 -23.66
C GLY A 534 16.31 -0.88 -23.49
N GLY A 535 17.14 0.11 -23.13
CA GLY A 535 18.59 -0.01 -23.03
C GLY A 535 19.31 0.10 -24.36
N VAL A 536 20.64 0.08 -24.33
CA VAL A 536 21.47 0.25 -25.51
C VAL A 536 22.17 -1.05 -25.91
N THR A 537 22.16 -1.34 -27.20
CA THR A 537 22.98 -2.40 -27.80
C THR A 537 24.33 -1.82 -28.23
N ARG A 538 25.43 -2.49 -27.88
CA ARG A 538 26.73 -2.25 -28.50
C ARG A 538 26.81 -3.08 -29.76
N ALA A 539 27.00 -2.42 -30.90
CA ALA A 539 27.40 -3.13 -32.11
C ALA A 539 28.81 -3.70 -31.88
N SER A 540 29.04 -4.97 -32.16
CA SER A 540 30.27 -5.72 -31.86
C SER A 540 31.51 -5.21 -32.65
N ASP A 541 31.34 -4.37 -33.66
CA ASP A 541 32.40 -4.09 -34.64
C ASP A 541 32.62 -2.60 -35.00
N VAL A 542 32.06 -1.63 -34.24
CA VAL A 542 32.21 -0.21 -34.58
C VAL A 542 32.75 0.61 -33.40
N GLN A 543 33.70 1.47 -33.68
CA GLN A 543 34.34 2.40 -32.76
C GLN A 543 33.30 3.22 -31.96
N GLU A 544 33.49 3.33 -30.70
CA GLU A 544 32.90 3.99 -29.51
C GLU A 544 31.69 4.96 -29.63
N LYS A 545 31.07 5.23 -30.78
CA LYS A 545 30.06 6.28 -30.93
C LYS A 545 28.66 5.85 -31.41
N ASP A 546 28.45 4.63 -31.87
CA ASP A 546 27.17 4.21 -32.40
C ASP A 546 26.42 3.24 -31.43
N TYR A 547 25.80 3.83 -30.41
CA TYR A 547 24.84 3.10 -29.59
C TYR A 547 23.46 3.16 -30.24
N THR A 548 22.83 2.01 -30.47
CA THR A 548 21.42 1.94 -30.86
C THR A 548 20.58 1.61 -29.64
N ILE A 549 19.54 2.40 -29.39
CA ILE A 549 18.56 2.11 -28.34
C ILE A 549 17.67 0.98 -28.82
N ASN A 550 17.47 -0.04 -27.98
CA ASN A 550 16.59 -1.16 -28.30
C ASN A 550 15.12 -0.71 -28.33
N PRO A 551 14.43 -0.82 -29.47
CA PRO A 551 13.04 -0.40 -29.58
C PRO A 551 12.03 -1.45 -29.10
N ASN A 552 12.47 -2.60 -28.60
CA ASN A 552 11.59 -3.72 -28.29
C ASN A 552 11.39 -3.91 -26.79
N ALA A 553 10.30 -4.59 -26.46
CA ALA A 553 10.02 -5.12 -25.13
C ALA A 553 9.89 -6.66 -25.19
N TYR A 554 10.27 -7.30 -24.09
CA TYR A 554 10.32 -8.75 -24.01
C TYR A 554 9.79 -9.26 -22.67
N LEU A 555 9.25 -10.47 -22.71
CA LEU A 555 8.81 -11.21 -21.52
C LEU A 555 9.53 -12.55 -21.46
N LEU A 556 10.26 -12.78 -20.39
CA LEU A 556 10.85 -14.08 -20.07
C LEU A 556 9.87 -14.88 -19.22
N ASP A 557 9.53 -16.08 -19.68
CA ASP A 557 8.91 -17.09 -18.83
C ASP A 557 10.03 -17.99 -18.25
N GLN A 558 10.28 -17.87 -16.96
CA GLN A 558 11.35 -18.59 -16.29
C GLN A 558 11.10 -20.09 -16.17
N LYS A 559 9.84 -20.52 -16.13
CA LYS A 559 9.47 -21.94 -16.06
C LYS A 559 9.85 -22.68 -17.33
N THR A 560 9.66 -22.03 -18.47
CA THR A 560 9.97 -22.59 -19.79
C THR A 560 11.30 -22.13 -20.37
N GLY A 561 11.93 -21.10 -19.78
CA GLY A 561 13.14 -20.44 -20.30
C GLY A 561 12.93 -19.69 -21.62
N LYS A 562 11.68 -19.50 -22.05
CA LYS A 562 11.37 -18.90 -23.36
C LYS A 562 11.17 -17.40 -23.25
N TRP A 563 11.70 -16.68 -24.26
CA TRP A 563 11.45 -15.25 -24.49
C TRP A 563 10.28 -15.06 -25.45
N LYS A 564 9.38 -14.16 -25.08
CA LYS A 564 8.29 -13.67 -25.94
C LYS A 564 8.56 -12.21 -26.25
N THR A 565 8.59 -11.85 -27.55
CA THR A 565 8.60 -10.46 -27.98
C THR A 565 7.19 -9.89 -27.78
N LEU A 566 7.10 -8.69 -27.21
CA LEU A 566 5.88 -7.99 -26.91
C LEU A 566 5.64 -6.88 -27.94
N ALA A 567 4.48 -6.24 -27.89
CA ALA A 567 4.24 -5.01 -28.63
C ALA A 567 5.36 -3.99 -28.32
N PRO A 568 5.91 -3.31 -29.33
CA PRO A 568 6.99 -2.35 -29.10
C PRO A 568 6.49 -1.17 -28.26
N PRO A 569 7.31 -0.65 -27.32
CA PRO A 569 6.96 0.55 -26.59
C PRO A 569 6.79 1.76 -27.54
N PRO A 570 5.96 2.74 -27.17
CA PRO A 570 5.76 3.93 -28.00
C PRO A 570 7.03 4.74 -28.25
N GLU A 571 8.03 4.62 -27.38
CA GLU A 571 9.32 5.29 -27.46
C GLU A 571 10.44 4.34 -27.07
N ALA A 572 11.53 4.35 -27.84
CA ALA A 572 12.76 3.66 -27.51
C ALA A 572 13.54 4.49 -26.48
N LEU A 573 13.86 3.91 -25.34
CA LEU A 573 14.42 4.62 -24.18
C LEU A 573 15.67 3.91 -23.64
N ASP A 574 16.69 4.70 -23.29
CA ASP A 574 17.84 4.27 -22.53
C ASP A 574 17.66 4.65 -21.06
N CYS A 575 18.10 3.79 -20.15
CA CYS A 575 17.98 3.98 -18.69
C CYS A 575 16.56 4.38 -18.19
N PRO A 576 15.45 3.82 -18.71
CA PRO A 576 14.14 4.08 -18.12
C PRO A 576 14.01 3.37 -16.78
N ALA A 577 13.18 3.92 -15.89
CA ALA A 577 12.72 3.20 -14.72
C ALA A 577 11.49 2.33 -15.07
N CYS A 578 11.25 1.27 -14.32
CA CYS A 578 10.02 0.51 -14.44
C CYS A 578 9.55 -0.06 -13.10
N CYS A 579 8.26 -0.31 -13.00
CA CYS A 579 7.63 -1.02 -11.90
C CYS A 579 6.37 -1.76 -12.35
N LEU A 580 6.02 -2.83 -11.63
CA LEU A 580 4.74 -3.51 -11.79
C LEU A 580 3.66 -2.75 -11.02
N VAL A 581 2.51 -2.55 -11.61
CA VAL A 581 1.34 -1.93 -10.96
C VAL A 581 0.06 -2.59 -11.45
N LYS A 582 -0.98 -2.56 -10.64
CA LYS A 582 -2.33 -2.95 -11.05
C LYS A 582 -3.10 -1.71 -11.47
N LEU A 583 -3.46 -1.62 -12.75
CA LEU A 583 -4.23 -0.50 -13.31
C LEU A 583 -5.72 -0.87 -13.37
N PRO A 584 -6.64 0.01 -12.93
CA PRO A 584 -8.07 -0.24 -13.09
C PRO A 584 -8.50 -0.17 -14.56
N CYS A 585 -9.43 -1.04 -14.96
CA CYS A 585 -9.94 -1.12 -16.34
C CYS A 585 -10.47 0.20 -16.89
N LYS A 586 -10.95 1.11 -16.05
CA LYS A 586 -11.38 2.46 -16.46
C LYS A 586 -10.31 3.26 -17.22
N ILE A 587 -9.02 2.91 -17.06
CA ILE A 587 -7.92 3.57 -17.78
C ILE A 587 -7.94 3.23 -19.26
N LEU A 588 -8.37 2.02 -19.65
CA LEU A 588 -8.54 1.64 -21.06
C LEU A 588 -9.57 2.51 -21.78
N GLN A 589 -10.52 3.08 -21.06
CA GLN A 589 -11.60 3.92 -21.61
C GLN A 589 -11.19 5.40 -21.77
N ARG A 590 -10.05 5.82 -21.20
CA ARG A 590 -9.52 7.19 -21.28
C ARG A 590 -8.62 7.42 -22.50
N ASN A 591 -8.14 6.35 -23.12
CA ASN A 591 -7.29 6.33 -24.32
C ASN A 591 -8.08 5.80 -25.51
#